data_dfa393e3d5a3f2ab51cb796494685e7d
#
_entry.id   dfa393e3d5a3f2ab51cb796494685e7d
#
_cell.length_a   1.000
_cell.length_b   1.000
_cell.length_c   1.000
_cell.angle_alpha   90.00
_cell.angle_beta   90.00
_cell.angle_gamma   90.00
#
_symmetry.space_group_name_H-M   'P 1'
#
loop_
_entity.id
_entity.type
_entity.pdbx_description
1 polymer ?
#
loop_
_entity_poly.entity_id
_entity_poly.type
_entity_poly.pdbx_seq_one_letter_code
_entity_poly.pdbx_strand_id
1 'polypeptide(L)'
;MAHRKSNQTILEIIQVAARMFLTKGFQNTSAKAISDELNISTGNLTFYFPTKEHILLELTKEITSFHDKCIKKISKDKDWLYTYCWEVTAQIVLCEQNPIIKDLYLAIYSL
;
A
#
# COMPACT_ATOMS: atom_id res chain seq x y z
N MET A 1 1.28 -5.63 -26.58
CA MET A 1 -0.09 -5.28 -26.17
C MET A 1 -0.59 -6.05 -24.96
N ALA A 2 -0.26 -7.33 -24.80
CA ALA A 2 -0.59 -8.10 -23.61
C ALA A 2 0.03 -7.51 -22.33
N HIS A 3 1.25 -6.98 -22.41
CA HIS A 3 1.94 -6.33 -21.29
C HIS A 3 1.22 -5.07 -20.79
N ARG A 4 0.66 -4.29 -21.71
CA ARG A 4 -0.05 -3.06 -21.37
C ARG A 4 -1.33 -3.35 -20.59
N LYS A 5 -2.08 -4.36 -21.02
CA LYS A 5 -3.31 -4.79 -20.35
C LYS A 5 -3.02 -5.35 -18.96
N SER A 6 -1.98 -6.17 -18.84
CA SER A 6 -1.58 -6.75 -17.56
C SER A 6 -1.11 -5.68 -16.57
N ASN A 7 -0.30 -4.71 -17.03
CA ASN A 7 0.17 -3.63 -16.17
C ASN A 7 -0.97 -2.73 -15.71
N GLN A 8 -1.92 -2.42 -16.59
CA GLN A 8 -3.09 -1.63 -16.25
C GLN A 8 -3.96 -2.37 -15.22
N THR A 9 -4.17 -3.66 -15.41
CA THR A 9 -4.94 -4.49 -14.49
C THR A 9 -4.29 -4.53 -13.12
N ILE A 10 -2.96 -4.69 -13.06
CA ILE A 10 -2.19 -4.67 -11.81
C ILE A 10 -2.37 -3.34 -11.08
N LEU A 11 -2.27 -2.22 -11.80
CA LEU A 11 -2.48 -0.90 -11.20
C LEU A 11 -3.89 -0.72 -10.66
N GLU A 12 -4.89 -1.17 -11.39
CA GLU A 12 -6.29 -1.11 -10.94
C GLU A 12 -6.51 -1.93 -9.67
N ILE A 13 -5.92 -3.13 -9.62
CA ILE A 13 -6.00 -3.99 -8.43
C ILE A 13 -5.37 -3.29 -7.23
N ILE A 14 -4.18 -2.74 -7.40
CA ILE A 14 -3.46 -2.04 -6.32
C ILE A 14 -4.25 -0.83 -5.84
N GLN A 15 -4.80 -0.04 -6.75
CA GLN A 15 -5.58 1.15 -6.40
C GLN A 15 -6.85 0.81 -5.62
N VAL A 16 -7.60 -0.18 -6.08
CA VAL A 16 -8.83 -0.62 -5.40
C VAL A 16 -8.50 -1.22 -4.04
N ALA A 17 -7.48 -2.07 -3.97
CA ALA A 17 -7.06 -2.68 -2.71
C ALA A 17 -6.59 -1.62 -1.72
N ALA A 18 -5.79 -0.66 -2.15
CA ALA A 18 -5.32 0.44 -1.29
C ALA A 18 -6.50 1.23 -0.72
N ARG A 19 -7.47 1.58 -1.56
CA ARG A 19 -8.68 2.28 -1.11
C ARG A 19 -9.43 1.46 -0.06
N MET A 20 -9.60 0.18 -0.29
CA MET A 20 -10.33 -0.69 0.65
C MET A 20 -9.56 -0.90 1.94
N PHE A 21 -8.23 -1.05 1.87
CA PHE A 21 -7.39 -1.17 3.06
C PHE A 21 -7.46 0.10 3.92
N LEU A 22 -7.53 1.27 3.28
CA LEU A 22 -7.58 2.56 3.98
C LEU A 22 -8.97 2.92 4.50
N THR A 23 -10.02 2.37 3.91
CA THR A 23 -11.41 2.68 4.34
C THR A 23 -11.99 1.63 5.28
N LYS A 24 -11.70 0.36 5.04
CA LYS A 24 -12.26 -0.76 5.83
C LYS A 24 -11.24 -1.40 6.77
N GLY A 25 -9.96 -1.16 6.55
CA GLY A 25 -8.86 -1.83 7.23
C GLY A 25 -8.42 -3.08 6.49
N PHE A 26 -7.16 -3.46 6.67
CA PHE A 26 -6.57 -4.61 5.99
C PHE A 26 -7.25 -5.93 6.38
N GLN A 27 -7.48 -6.12 7.69
CA GLN A 27 -8.08 -7.36 8.20
C GLN A 27 -9.52 -7.54 7.71
N ASN A 28 -10.25 -6.44 7.52
CA ASN A 28 -11.64 -6.46 7.11
C ASN A 28 -11.82 -6.50 5.58
N THR A 29 -10.74 -6.53 4.83
CA THR A 29 -10.77 -6.59 3.36
C THR A 29 -10.38 -8.00 2.91
N SER A 30 -11.23 -8.64 2.11
CA SER A 30 -10.96 -9.96 1.54
C SER A 30 -10.59 -9.86 0.07
N ALA A 31 -9.88 -10.87 -0.44
CA ALA A 31 -9.58 -10.96 -1.87
C ALA A 31 -10.87 -11.02 -2.70
N LYS A 32 -11.91 -11.70 -2.19
CA LYS A 32 -13.21 -11.75 -2.86
C LYS A 32 -13.83 -10.36 -2.98
N ALA A 33 -13.78 -9.57 -1.91
CA ALA A 33 -14.32 -8.20 -1.92
C ALA A 33 -13.60 -7.34 -2.96
N ILE A 34 -12.28 -7.48 -3.08
CA ILE A 34 -11.48 -6.76 -4.08
C ILE A 34 -11.88 -7.17 -5.49
N SER A 35 -11.99 -8.48 -5.75
CA SER A 35 -12.37 -8.98 -7.07
C SER A 35 -13.80 -8.56 -7.47
N ASP A 36 -14.71 -8.57 -6.51
CA ASP A 36 -16.09 -8.11 -6.74
C ASP A 36 -16.15 -6.63 -7.12
N GLU A 37 -15.37 -5.80 -6.45
CA GLU A 37 -15.30 -4.36 -6.73
C GLU A 37 -14.73 -4.11 -8.14
N LEU A 38 -13.82 -4.97 -8.60
CA LEU A 38 -13.20 -4.85 -9.91
C LEU A 38 -13.99 -5.54 -11.03
N ASN A 39 -15.07 -6.24 -10.69
CA ASN A 39 -15.86 -7.05 -11.64
C ASN A 39 -15.01 -8.12 -12.33
N ILE A 40 -14.09 -8.73 -11.61
CA ILE A 40 -13.28 -9.85 -12.09
C ILE A 40 -13.52 -11.07 -11.19
N SER A 41 -13.18 -12.25 -11.69
CA SER A 41 -13.26 -13.46 -10.89
C SER A 41 -12.16 -13.49 -9.84
N THR A 42 -12.42 -14.20 -8.73
CA THR A 42 -11.40 -14.42 -7.71
C THR A 42 -10.18 -15.14 -8.28
N GLY A 43 -10.39 -16.10 -9.20
CA GLY A 43 -9.30 -16.79 -9.87
C GLY A 43 -8.45 -15.86 -10.72
N ASN A 44 -9.06 -14.89 -11.38
CA ASN A 44 -8.32 -13.89 -12.15
C ASN A 44 -7.48 -12.99 -11.22
N LEU A 45 -8.04 -12.59 -10.10
CA LEU A 45 -7.29 -11.82 -9.09
C LEU A 45 -6.10 -12.62 -8.55
N THR A 46 -6.31 -13.88 -8.18
CA THR A 46 -5.25 -14.72 -7.61
C THR A 46 -4.17 -15.08 -8.61
N PHE A 47 -4.45 -14.98 -9.90
CA PHE A 47 -3.43 -15.09 -10.93
C PHE A 47 -2.37 -14.00 -10.81
N TYR A 48 -2.79 -12.76 -10.54
CA TYR A 48 -1.88 -11.63 -10.35
C TYR A 48 -1.31 -11.58 -8.93
N PHE A 49 -2.15 -11.80 -7.93
CA PHE A 49 -1.79 -11.74 -6.51
C PHE A 49 -2.41 -12.92 -5.77
N PRO A 50 -1.63 -13.94 -5.43
CA PRO A 50 -2.16 -15.15 -4.77
C PRO A 50 -2.90 -14.87 -3.47
N THR A 51 -2.47 -13.85 -2.72
CA THR A 51 -3.11 -13.45 -1.46
C THR A 51 -3.16 -11.92 -1.36
N LYS A 52 -3.99 -11.39 -0.45
CA LYS A 52 -4.05 -9.94 -0.20
C LYS A 52 -2.74 -9.40 0.38
N GLU A 53 -1.96 -10.25 1.05
CA GLU A 53 -0.64 -9.89 1.56
C GLU A 53 0.33 -9.58 0.42
N HIS A 54 0.21 -10.27 -0.72
CA HIS A 54 1.01 -9.97 -1.91
C HIS A 54 0.66 -8.59 -2.49
N ILE A 55 -0.63 -8.22 -2.44
CA ILE A 55 -1.07 -6.88 -2.86
C ILE A 55 -0.48 -5.83 -1.92
N LEU A 56 -0.53 -6.08 -0.62
CA LEU A 56 0.03 -5.19 0.38
C LEU A 56 1.54 -5.01 0.20
N LEU A 57 2.25 -6.09 -0.13
CA LEU A 57 3.68 -6.04 -0.39
C LEU A 57 4.02 -5.13 -1.58
N GLU A 58 3.27 -5.26 -2.68
CA GLU A 58 3.46 -4.38 -3.84
C GLU A 58 3.14 -2.92 -3.51
N LEU A 59 2.07 -2.69 -2.77
CA LEU A 59 1.69 -1.35 -2.31
C LEU A 59 2.79 -0.74 -1.43
N THR A 60 3.39 -1.54 -0.55
CA THR A 60 4.49 -1.13 0.32
C THR A 60 5.71 -0.71 -0.50
N LYS A 61 6.05 -1.46 -1.55
CA LYS A 61 7.15 -1.12 -2.45
C LYS A 61 6.92 0.23 -3.13
N GLU A 62 5.71 0.48 -3.59
CA GLU A 62 5.35 1.75 -4.23
C GLU A 62 5.46 2.92 -3.24
N ILE A 63 4.93 2.76 -2.04
CA ILE A 63 4.99 3.77 -0.99
C ILE A 63 6.45 4.04 -0.59
N THR A 64 7.23 2.99 -0.40
CA THR A 64 8.65 3.11 -0.02
C THR A 64 9.45 3.83 -1.10
N SER A 65 9.21 3.51 -2.36
CA SER A 65 9.87 4.17 -3.49
C SER A 65 9.56 5.66 -3.55
N PHE A 66 8.29 6.02 -3.38
CA PHE A 66 7.85 7.40 -3.34
C PHE A 66 8.48 8.14 -2.15
N HIS A 67 8.51 7.50 -1.02
CA HIS A 67 9.08 8.01 0.22
C HIS A 67 10.58 8.32 0.08
N ASP A 68 11.33 7.38 -0.50
CA ASP A 68 12.76 7.56 -0.76
C ASP A 68 13.01 8.76 -1.67
N LYS A 69 12.18 8.95 -2.69
CA LYS A 69 12.28 10.10 -3.58
C LYS A 69 12.03 11.41 -2.84
N CYS A 70 11.04 11.43 -1.96
CA CYS A 70 10.72 12.61 -1.15
C CYS A 70 11.86 12.93 -0.18
N ILE A 71 12.40 11.94 0.49
CA ILE A 71 13.53 12.10 1.42
C ILE A 71 14.76 12.65 0.69
N LYS A 72 15.11 12.09 -0.45
CA LYS A 72 16.25 12.55 -1.24
C LYS A 72 16.08 14.01 -1.68
N LYS A 73 14.87 14.41 -2.00
CA LYS A 73 14.56 15.78 -2.41
C LYS A 73 14.69 16.76 -1.23
N ILE A 74 14.25 16.36 -0.05
CA ILE A 74 14.27 17.20 1.16
C ILE A 74 15.67 17.25 1.76
N SER A 75 16.41 16.13 1.76
CA SER A 75 17.71 16.00 2.40
C SER A 75 18.84 16.74 1.69
N LYS A 76 18.60 17.28 0.50
CA LYS A 76 19.59 18.12 -0.16
C LYS A 76 19.92 19.40 0.61
N ASP A 77 18.94 19.92 1.37
CA ASP A 77 19.06 21.20 2.07
C ASP A 77 19.00 21.08 3.59
N LYS A 78 18.87 19.87 4.14
CA LYS A 78 18.72 19.65 5.58
C LYS A 78 19.45 18.38 6.04
N ASP A 79 19.80 18.35 7.33
CA ASP A 79 20.36 17.18 7.98
C ASP A 79 19.41 15.97 7.80
N TRP A 80 19.95 14.85 7.28
CA TRP A 80 19.19 13.62 7.06
C TRP A 80 18.59 13.08 8.35
N LEU A 81 19.29 13.26 9.47
CA LEU A 81 18.82 12.80 10.78
C LEU A 81 17.57 13.57 11.22
N TYR A 82 17.55 14.87 11.01
CA TYR A 82 16.38 15.69 11.30
C TYR A 82 15.16 15.24 10.47
N THR A 83 15.37 15.01 9.20
CA THR A 83 14.31 14.53 8.29
C THR A 83 13.79 13.17 8.73
N TYR A 84 14.67 12.26 9.09
CA TYR A 84 14.31 10.93 9.55
C TYR A 84 13.48 10.97 10.84
N CYS A 85 13.91 11.76 11.82
CA CYS A 85 13.19 11.92 13.09
C CYS A 85 11.80 12.53 12.88
N TRP A 86 11.71 13.55 12.04
CA TRP A 86 10.44 14.20 11.69
C TRP A 86 9.46 13.21 11.09
N GLU A 87 9.94 12.38 10.21
CA GLU A 87 9.15 11.41 9.48
C GLU A 87 8.64 10.28 10.37
N VAL A 88 9.50 9.71 11.21
CA VAL A 88 9.12 8.68 12.19
C VAL A 88 8.07 9.24 13.15
N THR A 89 8.25 10.48 13.61
CA THR A 89 7.27 11.15 14.49
C THR A 89 5.94 11.32 13.79
N ALA A 90 5.92 11.74 12.54
CA ALA A 90 4.69 11.91 11.77
C ALA A 90 3.95 10.57 11.61
N GLN A 91 4.67 9.48 11.35
CA GLN A 91 4.06 8.14 11.25
C GLN A 91 3.43 7.70 12.57
N ILE A 92 4.11 7.92 13.69
CA ILE A 92 3.58 7.57 15.01
C ILE A 92 2.30 8.35 15.30
N VAL A 93 2.29 9.65 15.03
CA VAL A 93 1.11 10.50 15.25
C VAL A 93 -0.06 10.03 14.40
N LEU A 94 0.18 9.71 13.12
CA LEU A 94 -0.86 9.19 12.24
C LEU A 94 -1.45 7.88 12.75
N CYS A 95 -0.61 6.97 13.23
CA CYS A 95 -1.06 5.68 13.77
C CYS A 95 -1.92 5.85 15.03
N GLU A 96 -1.56 6.81 15.88
CA GLU A 96 -2.35 7.09 17.09
C GLU A 96 -3.71 7.69 16.77
N GLN A 97 -3.78 8.55 15.75
CA GLN A 97 -5.00 9.26 15.39
C GLN A 97 -5.96 8.43 14.53
N ASN A 98 -5.46 7.40 13.84
CA ASN A 98 -6.28 6.63 12.91
C ASN A 98 -6.05 5.13 13.09
N PRO A 99 -7.03 4.41 13.70
CA PRO A 99 -6.90 2.96 13.91
C PRO A 99 -6.75 2.15 12.61
N ILE A 100 -7.32 2.62 11.51
CA ILE A 100 -7.22 1.94 10.21
C ILE A 100 -5.80 2.00 9.69
N ILE A 101 -5.15 3.16 9.79
CA ILE A 101 -3.74 3.33 9.40
C ILE A 101 -2.84 2.49 10.30
N LYS A 102 -3.12 2.46 11.60
CA LYS A 102 -2.39 1.63 12.56
C LYS A 102 -2.47 0.14 12.16
N ASP A 103 -3.66 -0.34 11.84
CA ASP A 103 -3.87 -1.73 11.39
C ASP A 103 -3.06 -2.03 10.13
N LEU A 104 -3.04 -1.10 9.18
CA LEU A 104 -2.30 -1.23 7.94
C LEU A 104 -0.79 -1.31 8.20
N TYR A 105 -0.25 -0.44 9.05
CA TYR A 105 1.17 -0.47 9.42
C TYR A 105 1.54 -1.77 10.13
N LEU A 106 0.70 -2.25 11.03
CA LEU A 106 0.95 -3.54 11.71
C LEU A 106 0.98 -4.69 10.71
N ALA A 107 0.10 -4.68 9.72
CA ALA A 107 0.08 -5.68 8.66
C ALA A 107 1.37 -5.63 7.82
N ILE A 108 1.84 -4.43 7.49
CA ILE A 108 3.09 -4.23 6.73
C ILE A 108 4.29 -4.79 7.51
N TYR A 109 4.38 -4.50 8.79
CA TYR A 109 5.48 -5.00 9.62
C TYR A 109 5.42 -6.50 9.88
N SER A 110 4.27 -7.14 9.61
CA SER A 110 4.10 -8.59 9.72
C SER A 110 4.54 -9.35 8.47
N LEU A 111 4.78 -8.62 7.38
CA LEU A 111 5.25 -9.23 6.15
C LEU A 111 6.71 -9.73 6.32
#